data_4d3317578b876c4a9c9fe44d43bed048
#
_entry.id   4d3317578b876c4a9c9fe44d43bed048
#
_cell.length_a   1.000
_cell.length_b   1.000
_cell.length_c   1.000
_cell.angle_alpha   90.00
_cell.angle_beta   90.00
_cell.angle_gamma   90.00
#
_symmetry.space_group_name_H-M   'P 1'
#
loop_
_entity.id
_entity.type
_entity.pdbx_description
1 polymer ?
#
loop_
_entity_poly.entity_id
_entity_poly.type
_entity_poly.pdbx_seq_one_letter_code
_entity_poly.pdbx_strand_id
1 'polypeptide(L)'
;MAASNDNMAENDTQSRRDVLKTAGAAGAAGIAGLAGCLEGGNGGGNGGGNGGGNGGGESEYPSLGNYPIEGDTAVLGFNVPQTGPYQEEGADELRAYELAADHLNNGGGWVDLWEDLSGDGVNGYEIDYVTGDTATDADTARESASRMIERDNVIMFSGGSSSATAIAQQGLAQQSSVLFMCCLTHSNDTTGGDCVRYGFREMFNAYMTGQALAPIVTEEYGEDLEFYQLYADYTWGQTQQESMRQFFEEAGWSEVDSVPTPLGTDDYSTFLQEAVDSGADVLFLNHYGLDGSNSVSQAIDQGINEDMEIVVPLYNVPMAAGASGSIEGIFGTDDWDANLDNEATQAFVDAFEEEYGSTPSSPARLAYSSTMLYAAAVERAGTFYPPEVIRELEGYEWNNGGIGEEIMRECDHQSMRDILVVRGLAEEDQDPDTGRYWEVVEQSSYPDSVGYECDSGPAAECELGDYGDE
;
A
#
# COMPACT_ATOMS: atom_id res chain seq x y z
N MET A 1 -50.66 33.86 -23.59
CA MET A 1 -51.66 32.87 -24.01
C MET A 1 -51.00 31.54 -24.03
N ALA A 2 -51.31 30.78 -23.05
CA ALA A 2 -51.66 29.35 -22.98
C ALA A 2 -50.53 28.41 -23.34
N ALA A 3 -49.91 27.72 -22.40
CA ALA A 3 -50.30 26.50 -21.62
C ALA A 3 -50.36 25.27 -22.53
N SER A 4 -49.68 24.19 -22.28
CA SER A 4 -49.69 23.23 -21.17
C SER A 4 -48.81 22.02 -21.52
N ASN A 5 -48.13 21.47 -20.49
CA ASN A 5 -48.31 20.13 -19.91
C ASN A 5 -48.02 18.92 -20.82
N ASP A 6 -47.30 17.97 -20.42
CA ASP A 6 -46.96 17.07 -19.32
C ASP A 6 -46.34 15.80 -19.94
N ASN A 7 -45.31 15.26 -19.44
CA ASN A 7 -45.36 13.98 -18.71
C ASN A 7 -43.94 13.52 -18.33
N MET A 8 -43.80 13.41 -17.03
CA MET A 8 -42.71 12.66 -16.37
C MET A 8 -42.92 11.15 -16.56
N ALA A 9 -41.82 10.43 -16.74
CA ALA A 9 -41.73 9.04 -16.38
C ALA A 9 -40.54 8.92 -15.43
N GLU A 10 -40.84 8.84 -14.13
CA GLU A 10 -39.96 8.38 -13.10
C GLU A 10 -39.63 6.91 -13.36
N ASN A 11 -38.34 6.61 -13.51
CA ASN A 11 -37.83 5.26 -13.36
C ASN A 11 -37.18 5.14 -11.99
N ASP A 12 -37.93 4.48 -11.12
CA ASP A 12 -37.59 4.08 -9.75
C ASP A 12 -36.68 2.88 -9.82
N THR A 13 -35.36 3.11 -9.68
CA THR A 13 -34.37 2.05 -9.42
C THR A 13 -34.10 2.03 -7.92
N GLN A 14 -34.87 1.21 -7.20
CA GLN A 14 -34.61 0.89 -5.79
C GLN A 14 -33.30 0.09 -5.67
N SER A 15 -32.33 0.69 -5.02
CA SER A 15 -31.09 0.10 -4.55
C SER A 15 -31.35 -0.97 -3.49
N ARG A 16 -30.63 -2.10 -3.57
CA ARG A 16 -30.70 -3.25 -2.65
C ARG A 16 -30.28 -2.97 -1.20
N ARG A 17 -29.99 -1.72 -0.85
CA ARG A 17 -29.51 -1.32 0.51
C ARG A 17 -30.60 -1.08 1.56
N ASP A 18 -31.88 -1.20 1.26
CA ASP A 18 -32.97 -0.85 2.20
C ASP A 18 -33.68 -2.02 2.90
N VAL A 19 -33.13 -3.26 2.84
CA VAL A 19 -33.77 -4.45 3.43
C VAL A 19 -33.29 -4.81 4.83
N LEU A 20 -32.26 -4.16 5.40
CA LEU A 20 -31.66 -4.57 6.69
C LEU A 20 -31.89 -3.61 7.87
N LYS A 21 -33.02 -2.91 7.92
CA LYS A 21 -33.38 -2.10 9.11
C LYS A 21 -34.82 -2.37 9.57
N THR A 22 -35.09 -3.59 10.06
CA THR A 22 -36.25 -3.82 10.98
C THR A 22 -36.19 -5.20 11.57
N ALA A 23 -35.50 -5.40 12.69
CA ALA A 23 -35.86 -6.34 13.75
C ALA A 23 -35.00 -6.02 14.98
N GLY A 24 -35.51 -5.16 15.83
CA GLY A 24 -34.97 -4.86 17.14
C GLY A 24 -36.02 -5.04 18.22
N ALA A 25 -35.60 -5.58 19.31
CA ALA A 25 -36.19 -5.55 20.65
C ALA A 25 -37.29 -6.57 21.00
N ALA A 26 -36.90 -7.53 21.84
CA ALA A 26 -37.51 -7.72 23.15
C ALA A 26 -37.01 -9.01 23.83
N GLY A 27 -36.57 -8.91 25.09
CA GLY A 27 -36.83 -9.90 26.11
C GLY A 27 -35.66 -10.49 26.86
N ALA A 28 -35.22 -9.79 27.92
CA ALA A 28 -34.44 -10.39 29.00
C ALA A 28 -35.34 -11.25 29.91
N ALA A 29 -34.89 -12.43 30.27
CA ALA A 29 -35.13 -13.02 31.59
C ALA A 29 -34.35 -14.34 31.74
N GLY A 30 -33.55 -14.40 32.79
CA GLY A 30 -32.66 -15.38 33.28
C GLY A 30 -33.28 -16.71 33.72
N ILE A 31 -32.40 -17.62 34.09
CA ILE A 31 -32.31 -18.30 35.39
C ILE A 31 -31.22 -19.38 35.32
N ALA A 32 -30.51 -19.49 36.41
CA ALA A 32 -29.38 -20.33 36.74
C ALA A 32 -29.64 -21.83 36.83
N GLY A 33 -28.56 -22.61 36.66
CA GLY A 33 -28.23 -23.72 37.53
C GLY A 33 -28.47 -25.13 37.01
N LEU A 34 -27.45 -25.94 36.87
CA LEU A 34 -27.12 -27.08 37.70
C LEU A 34 -26.10 -28.01 37.02
N ALA A 35 -25.05 -28.25 37.77
CA ALA A 35 -24.06 -29.27 37.49
C ALA A 35 -24.63 -30.70 37.58
N GLY A 36 -24.04 -31.64 36.80
CA GLY A 36 -24.31 -33.05 36.95
C GLY A 36 -23.36 -33.88 36.11
N CYS A 37 -22.29 -34.36 36.73
CA CYS A 37 -21.50 -35.49 36.25
C CYS A 37 -22.34 -36.76 36.23
N LEU A 38 -22.16 -37.64 35.22
CA LEU A 38 -22.16 -39.09 35.42
C LEU A 38 -21.54 -39.84 34.22
N GLU A 39 -20.76 -40.78 34.60
CA GLU A 39 -19.86 -41.74 33.98
C GLU A 39 -20.53 -42.86 33.15
N GLY A 40 -19.78 -43.31 32.11
CA GLY A 40 -19.67 -44.73 31.84
C GLY A 40 -20.53 -45.38 30.75
N GLY A 41 -19.84 -45.98 29.75
CA GLY A 41 -20.45 -47.04 28.96
C GLY A 41 -19.83 -47.30 27.57
N ASN A 42 -18.94 -48.26 27.54
CA ASN A 42 -18.29 -48.93 26.41
C ASN A 42 -19.28 -49.66 25.47
N GLY A 43 -19.06 -49.62 24.14
CA GLY A 43 -19.70 -50.50 23.18
C GLY A 43 -19.38 -50.23 21.71
N GLY A 44 -18.50 -51.04 21.12
CA GLY A 44 -18.05 -50.97 19.75
C GLY A 44 -19.10 -51.28 18.68
N GLY A 45 -18.87 -50.86 17.47
CA GLY A 45 -19.61 -51.19 16.26
C GLY A 45 -19.03 -50.54 15.01
N ASN A 46 -18.38 -51.32 14.21
CA ASN A 46 -17.76 -51.05 12.94
C ASN A 46 -18.80 -50.69 11.85
N GLY A 47 -18.55 -49.70 10.99
CA GLY A 47 -19.35 -49.43 9.79
C GLY A 47 -18.85 -48.20 9.04
N GLY A 48 -18.14 -48.41 7.95
CA GLY A 48 -17.60 -47.37 7.08
C GLY A 48 -18.66 -46.53 6.37
N GLY A 49 -18.33 -45.27 6.15
CA GLY A 49 -19.10 -44.32 5.37
C GLY A 49 -18.24 -43.05 5.18
N ASN A 50 -17.76 -42.90 3.99
CA ASN A 50 -17.01 -41.74 3.51
C ASN A 50 -17.94 -40.52 3.55
N GLY A 51 -17.57 -39.49 4.25
CA GLY A 51 -18.27 -38.21 4.30
C GLY A 51 -17.34 -37.19 4.94
N GLY A 52 -16.76 -36.33 4.14
CA GLY A 52 -15.94 -35.24 4.60
C GLY A 52 -16.74 -34.34 5.55
N GLY A 53 -16.30 -34.26 6.78
CA GLY A 53 -16.77 -33.38 7.79
C GLY A 53 -15.56 -32.95 8.56
N ASN A 54 -15.18 -31.69 8.44
CA ASN A 54 -14.10 -31.06 9.14
C ASN A 54 -14.46 -31.08 10.64
N GLY A 55 -14.02 -32.08 11.35
CA GLY A 55 -14.17 -32.20 12.80
C GLY A 55 -12.89 -31.71 13.45
N GLY A 56 -13.01 -30.82 14.42
CA GLY A 56 -11.95 -30.22 15.20
C GLY A 56 -10.81 -31.18 15.53
N GLY A 57 -9.83 -31.27 14.64
CA GLY A 57 -8.50 -31.79 14.92
C GLY A 57 -7.79 -30.73 15.74
N GLU A 58 -7.00 -31.18 16.70
CA GLU A 58 -6.02 -30.29 17.36
C GLU A 58 -5.21 -29.62 16.25
N SER A 59 -5.16 -28.28 16.27
CA SER A 59 -4.32 -27.49 15.36
C SER A 59 -2.89 -28.01 15.45
N GLU A 60 -2.20 -28.16 14.32
CA GLU A 60 -0.79 -28.59 14.28
C GLU A 60 0.13 -27.60 15.03
N TYR A 61 -0.27 -26.34 15.09
CA TYR A 61 0.46 -25.25 15.73
C TYR A 61 -0.30 -24.70 16.96
N PRO A 62 0.40 -24.10 17.93
CA PRO A 62 -0.22 -23.45 19.07
C PRO A 62 -1.03 -22.22 18.64
N SER A 63 -1.95 -21.75 19.48
CA SER A 63 -2.67 -20.49 19.21
C SER A 63 -1.72 -19.32 19.30
N LEU A 64 -1.72 -18.47 18.28
CA LEU A 64 -0.90 -17.25 18.20
C LEU A 64 -1.62 -16.19 17.36
N GLY A 65 -1.71 -14.97 17.86
CA GLY A 65 -2.53 -13.93 17.23
C GLY A 65 -3.97 -14.40 17.12
N ASN A 66 -4.54 -14.30 15.94
CA ASN A 66 -5.90 -14.78 15.65
C ASN A 66 -5.96 -16.19 15.03
N TYR A 67 -4.83 -16.91 15.05
CA TYR A 67 -4.78 -18.32 14.68
C TYR A 67 -5.03 -19.22 15.92
N PRO A 68 -5.77 -20.35 15.80
CA PRO A 68 -6.43 -20.86 14.61
C PRO A 68 -7.72 -20.12 14.24
N ILE A 69 -8.03 -20.08 12.94
CA ILE A 69 -9.27 -19.51 12.43
C ILE A 69 -10.46 -20.38 12.87
N GLU A 70 -11.53 -19.73 13.35
CA GLU A 70 -12.78 -20.40 13.67
C GLU A 70 -13.72 -20.39 12.45
N GLY A 71 -14.17 -21.57 12.02
CA GLY A 71 -15.08 -21.70 10.86
C GLY A 71 -14.34 -21.99 9.56
N ASP A 72 -14.88 -21.49 8.47
CA ASP A 72 -14.45 -21.72 7.09
C ASP A 72 -14.09 -20.43 6.32
N THR A 73 -14.02 -19.33 7.04
CA THR A 73 -13.75 -17.99 6.49
C THR A 73 -12.55 -17.35 7.18
N ALA A 74 -11.58 -16.89 6.41
CA ALA A 74 -10.45 -16.07 6.88
C ALA A 74 -10.75 -14.59 6.61
N VAL A 75 -10.64 -13.76 7.64
CA VAL A 75 -10.96 -12.32 7.54
C VAL A 75 -9.67 -11.51 7.41
N LEU A 76 -9.57 -10.68 6.37
CA LEU A 76 -8.50 -9.72 6.16
C LEU A 76 -8.93 -8.32 6.62
N GLY A 77 -7.98 -7.49 7.02
CA GLY A 77 -8.23 -6.11 7.42
C GLY A 77 -7.62 -5.11 6.45
N PHE A 78 -8.40 -4.18 5.89
CA PHE A 78 -7.89 -3.13 5.00
C PHE A 78 -8.07 -1.77 5.64
N ASN A 79 -6.96 -1.25 6.19
CA ASN A 79 -6.95 -0.04 6.99
C ASN A 79 -6.28 1.09 6.21
N VAL A 80 -7.06 1.78 5.39
CA VAL A 80 -6.61 2.77 4.40
C VAL A 80 -7.07 4.18 4.78
N PRO A 81 -6.43 5.25 4.28
CA PRO A 81 -6.90 6.61 4.49
C PRO A 81 -8.14 6.89 3.61
N GLN A 82 -9.34 6.69 4.17
CA GLN A 82 -10.59 7.05 3.52
C GLN A 82 -10.89 8.55 3.67
N THR A 83 -10.22 9.22 4.58
CA THR A 83 -10.23 10.66 4.80
C THR A 83 -8.81 11.19 5.05
N GLY A 84 -8.62 12.52 4.99
CA GLY A 84 -7.33 13.15 5.21
C GLY A 84 -6.50 13.38 3.94
N PRO A 85 -5.23 13.81 4.07
CA PRO A 85 -4.39 14.20 2.93
C PRO A 85 -4.15 13.11 1.87
N TYR A 86 -4.30 11.83 2.20
CA TYR A 86 -4.07 10.69 1.30
C TYR A 86 -5.37 9.94 0.95
N GLN A 87 -6.52 10.63 0.99
CA GLN A 87 -7.82 10.01 0.74
C GLN A 87 -7.99 9.50 -0.71
N GLU A 88 -7.31 10.09 -1.68
CA GLU A 88 -7.41 9.69 -3.09
C GLU A 88 -6.68 8.37 -3.32
N GLU A 89 -5.47 8.26 -2.79
CA GLU A 89 -4.70 7.03 -2.79
C GLU A 89 -5.43 5.91 -2.04
N GLY A 90 -5.96 6.22 -0.85
CA GLY A 90 -6.72 5.28 -0.04
C GLY A 90 -8.00 4.78 -0.69
N ALA A 91 -8.64 5.58 -1.53
CA ALA A 91 -9.80 5.15 -2.31
C ALA A 91 -9.43 4.12 -3.39
N ASP A 92 -8.30 4.31 -4.07
CA ASP A 92 -7.79 3.37 -5.06
C ASP A 92 -7.27 2.08 -4.41
N GLU A 93 -6.52 2.20 -3.29
CA GLU A 93 -6.10 1.05 -2.50
C GLU A 93 -7.30 0.19 -2.08
N LEU A 94 -8.37 0.80 -1.57
CA LEU A 94 -9.54 0.07 -1.10
C LEU A 94 -10.21 -0.73 -2.22
N ARG A 95 -10.38 -0.12 -3.41
CA ARG A 95 -10.90 -0.82 -4.59
C ARG A 95 -10.05 -2.05 -4.95
N ALA A 96 -8.73 -1.87 -4.94
CA ALA A 96 -7.81 -2.95 -5.28
C ALA A 96 -7.80 -4.07 -4.23
N TYR A 97 -7.93 -3.77 -2.94
CA TYR A 97 -8.10 -4.77 -1.89
C TYR A 97 -9.40 -5.56 -2.04
N GLU A 98 -10.51 -4.88 -2.36
CA GLU A 98 -11.81 -5.51 -2.62
C GLU A 98 -11.72 -6.44 -3.84
N LEU A 99 -11.07 -6.00 -4.92
CA LEU A 99 -10.83 -6.80 -6.11
C LEU A 99 -9.92 -8.00 -5.80
N ALA A 100 -8.88 -7.83 -5.01
CA ALA A 100 -8.00 -8.92 -4.60
C ALA A 100 -8.75 -10.00 -3.82
N ALA A 101 -9.59 -9.61 -2.85
CA ALA A 101 -10.41 -10.55 -2.09
C ALA A 101 -11.42 -11.30 -2.97
N ASP A 102 -12.03 -10.62 -3.96
CA ASP A 102 -12.89 -11.27 -4.94
C ASP A 102 -12.14 -12.28 -5.79
N HIS A 103 -10.98 -11.90 -6.34
CA HIS A 103 -10.18 -12.80 -7.18
C HIS A 103 -9.63 -14.00 -6.42
N LEU A 104 -9.26 -13.86 -5.15
CA LEU A 104 -8.84 -14.99 -4.32
C LEU A 104 -9.96 -16.04 -4.18
N ASN A 105 -11.22 -15.62 -4.17
CA ASN A 105 -12.36 -16.53 -4.06
C ASN A 105 -12.90 -17.04 -5.41
N ASN A 106 -12.71 -16.29 -6.51
CA ASN A 106 -13.43 -16.53 -7.76
C ASN A 106 -12.52 -16.67 -8.98
N GLY A 107 -11.20 -16.47 -8.82
CA GLY A 107 -10.24 -16.41 -9.92
C GLY A 107 -10.24 -15.07 -10.63
N GLY A 108 -9.36 -14.90 -11.60
CA GLY A 108 -9.17 -13.67 -12.36
C GLY A 108 -7.91 -12.88 -11.95
N GLY A 109 -7.57 -11.87 -12.77
CA GLY A 109 -6.40 -11.04 -12.52
C GLY A 109 -5.11 -11.86 -12.34
N TRP A 110 -4.35 -11.55 -11.31
CA TRP A 110 -3.10 -12.27 -11.03
C TRP A 110 -3.29 -13.68 -10.47
N VAL A 111 -4.45 -14.00 -9.91
CA VAL A 111 -4.73 -15.38 -9.45
C VAL A 111 -4.57 -16.39 -10.61
N ASP A 112 -4.93 -15.98 -11.83
CA ASP A 112 -4.77 -16.82 -13.02
C ASP A 112 -3.31 -16.91 -13.52
N LEU A 113 -2.41 -16.06 -13.01
CA LEU A 113 -0.99 -16.00 -13.38
C LEU A 113 -0.07 -16.61 -12.31
N TRP A 114 -0.49 -16.68 -11.06
CA TRP A 114 0.31 -17.15 -9.95
C TRP A 114 0.04 -18.61 -9.64
N GLU A 115 1.06 -19.48 -9.81
CA GLU A 115 0.93 -20.93 -9.63
C GLU A 115 0.49 -21.35 -8.22
N ASP A 116 0.77 -20.53 -7.21
CA ASP A 116 0.39 -20.78 -5.80
C ASP A 116 -1.09 -20.53 -5.51
N LEU A 117 -1.80 -19.78 -6.36
CA LEU A 117 -3.18 -19.36 -6.13
C LEU A 117 -4.17 -20.16 -6.99
N SER A 118 -5.37 -20.44 -6.47
CA SER A 118 -6.34 -21.29 -7.15
C SER A 118 -7.65 -20.58 -7.55
N GLY A 119 -7.98 -19.47 -6.88
CA GLY A 119 -9.26 -18.79 -7.06
C GLY A 119 -10.45 -19.50 -6.40
N ASP A 120 -10.20 -20.47 -5.52
CA ASP A 120 -11.21 -21.18 -4.72
C ASP A 120 -11.02 -20.89 -3.21
N GLY A 121 -10.69 -19.64 -2.85
CA GLY A 121 -10.25 -19.22 -1.52
C GLY A 121 -8.74 -19.41 -1.31
N VAL A 122 -8.28 -19.32 -0.07
CA VAL A 122 -6.88 -19.48 0.34
C VAL A 122 -6.79 -20.59 1.39
N ASN A 123 -5.95 -21.58 1.15
CA ASN A 123 -5.76 -22.76 2.01
C ASN A 123 -7.10 -23.41 2.45
N GLY A 124 -8.09 -23.40 1.56
CA GLY A 124 -9.42 -23.99 1.79
C GLY A 124 -10.39 -23.13 2.63
N TYR A 125 -10.06 -21.87 2.87
CA TYR A 125 -10.91 -20.87 3.52
C TYR A 125 -11.43 -19.87 2.49
N GLU A 126 -12.70 -19.48 2.63
CA GLU A 126 -13.24 -18.31 1.93
C GLU A 126 -12.59 -17.05 2.51
N ILE A 127 -12.27 -16.09 1.68
CA ILE A 127 -11.70 -14.80 2.10
C ILE A 127 -12.82 -13.77 2.26
N ASP A 128 -12.94 -13.21 3.45
CA ASP A 128 -13.78 -12.04 3.75
C ASP A 128 -12.89 -10.90 4.24
N TYR A 129 -13.41 -9.68 4.32
CA TYR A 129 -12.63 -8.54 4.76
C TYR A 129 -13.43 -7.52 5.57
N VAL A 130 -12.71 -6.74 6.37
CA VAL A 130 -13.21 -5.55 7.05
C VAL A 130 -12.36 -4.35 6.68
N THR A 131 -12.96 -3.17 6.66
CA THR A 131 -12.28 -1.93 6.29
C THR A 131 -12.23 -0.93 7.43
N GLY A 132 -11.20 -0.10 7.45
CA GLY A 132 -11.02 0.98 8.41
C GLY A 132 -10.53 2.27 7.77
N ASP A 133 -10.66 3.36 8.49
CA ASP A 133 -10.13 4.66 8.09
C ASP A 133 -8.97 5.04 9.00
N THR A 134 -7.79 5.26 8.41
CA THR A 134 -6.62 5.77 9.14
C THR A 134 -6.64 7.28 9.30
N ALA A 135 -7.44 7.98 8.50
CA ALA A 135 -7.46 9.45 8.39
C ALA A 135 -6.06 10.09 8.20
N THR A 136 -5.09 9.32 7.72
CA THR A 136 -3.66 9.69 7.63
C THR A 136 -3.05 10.08 9.00
N ASP A 137 -3.62 9.57 10.10
CA ASP A 137 -3.23 9.85 11.49
C ASP A 137 -2.83 8.57 12.22
N ALA A 138 -1.66 8.57 12.86
CA ALA A 138 -1.05 7.37 13.45
C ALA A 138 -1.89 6.77 14.60
N ASP A 139 -2.46 7.61 15.46
CA ASP A 139 -3.29 7.16 16.58
C ASP A 139 -4.60 6.56 16.07
N THR A 140 -5.26 7.22 15.11
CA THR A 140 -6.48 6.74 14.45
C THR A 140 -6.25 5.42 13.73
N ALA A 141 -5.14 5.29 12.99
CA ALA A 141 -4.75 4.07 12.30
C ALA A 141 -4.57 2.90 13.27
N ARG A 142 -3.84 3.14 14.38
CA ARG A 142 -3.61 2.13 15.42
C ARG A 142 -4.91 1.71 16.10
N GLU A 143 -5.81 2.65 16.45
CA GLU A 143 -7.11 2.33 17.04
C GLU A 143 -8.01 1.53 16.08
N SER A 144 -8.00 1.88 14.80
CA SER A 144 -8.73 1.18 13.75
C SER A 144 -8.22 -0.26 13.59
N ALA A 145 -6.90 -0.46 13.45
CA ALA A 145 -6.28 -1.78 13.36
C ALA A 145 -6.52 -2.63 14.62
N SER A 146 -6.45 -2.04 15.82
CA SER A 146 -6.75 -2.73 17.08
C SER A 146 -8.19 -3.29 17.09
N ARG A 147 -9.16 -2.53 16.58
CA ARG A 147 -10.54 -3.02 16.45
C ARG A 147 -10.66 -4.19 15.48
N MET A 148 -9.97 -4.15 14.34
CA MET A 148 -9.94 -5.25 13.37
C MET A 148 -9.36 -6.52 14.01
N ILE A 149 -8.26 -6.40 14.73
CA ILE A 149 -7.60 -7.55 15.39
C ILE A 149 -8.46 -8.11 16.52
N GLU A 150 -8.99 -7.27 17.43
CA GLU A 150 -9.61 -7.72 18.68
C GLU A 150 -11.10 -8.09 18.53
N ARG A 151 -11.79 -7.52 17.54
CA ARG A 151 -13.26 -7.71 17.39
C ARG A 151 -13.63 -8.48 16.15
N ASP A 152 -12.89 -8.22 15.07
CA ASP A 152 -13.23 -8.78 13.77
C ASP A 152 -12.34 -9.99 13.45
N ASN A 153 -11.36 -10.30 14.34
CA ASN A 153 -10.44 -11.44 14.28
C ASN A 153 -9.68 -11.54 12.95
N VAL A 154 -9.24 -10.41 12.41
CA VAL A 154 -8.46 -10.42 11.17
C VAL A 154 -7.17 -11.22 11.34
N ILE A 155 -6.86 -12.05 10.35
CA ILE A 155 -5.67 -12.90 10.36
C ILE A 155 -4.45 -12.20 9.79
N MET A 156 -4.67 -11.19 8.99
CA MET A 156 -3.69 -10.25 8.42
C MET A 156 -4.39 -8.91 8.22
N PHE A 157 -3.64 -7.83 8.30
CA PHE A 157 -4.14 -6.54 7.86
C PHE A 157 -3.12 -5.81 6.99
N SER A 158 -3.60 -4.91 6.15
CA SER A 158 -2.82 -4.17 5.17
C SER A 158 -3.28 -2.72 5.09
N GLY A 159 -2.46 -1.86 4.48
CA GLY A 159 -2.69 -0.43 4.34
C GLY A 159 -1.45 0.36 4.77
N GLY A 160 -1.67 1.52 5.36
CA GLY A 160 -0.58 2.31 5.92
C GLY A 160 -0.07 3.43 5.04
N SER A 161 -0.85 3.93 4.10
CA SER A 161 -0.51 5.03 3.17
C SER A 161 -0.12 6.34 3.87
N SER A 162 0.83 6.26 4.70
CA SER A 162 1.66 7.23 5.39
C SER A 162 2.63 6.44 6.25
N SER A 163 3.90 6.76 6.20
CA SER A 163 4.89 6.02 6.98
C SER A 163 4.67 6.12 8.49
N ALA A 164 4.13 7.23 8.98
CA ALA A 164 3.78 7.35 10.40
C ALA A 164 2.64 6.38 10.80
N THR A 165 1.62 6.22 9.94
CA THR A 165 0.52 5.27 10.19
C THR A 165 1.00 3.83 10.06
N ALA A 166 1.89 3.54 9.10
CA ALA A 166 2.47 2.22 8.92
C ALA A 166 3.30 1.78 10.13
N ILE A 167 4.21 2.63 10.61
CA ILE A 167 5.05 2.36 11.79
C ILE A 167 4.17 2.11 13.04
N ALA A 168 3.10 2.88 13.23
CA ALA A 168 2.16 2.65 14.33
C ALA A 168 1.43 1.31 14.21
N GLN A 169 1.05 0.90 13.00
CA GLN A 169 0.35 -0.35 12.72
C GLN A 169 1.29 -1.56 12.80
N GLN A 170 2.50 -1.50 12.28
CA GLN A 170 3.46 -2.61 12.38
C GLN A 170 3.91 -2.86 13.82
N GLY A 171 4.04 -1.83 14.66
CA GLY A 171 4.26 -1.98 16.10
C GLY A 171 3.11 -2.72 16.79
N LEU A 172 1.86 -2.50 16.37
CA LEU A 172 0.70 -3.26 16.84
C LEU A 172 0.71 -4.70 16.28
N ALA A 173 1.07 -4.91 15.02
CA ALA A 173 1.20 -6.21 14.39
C ALA A 173 2.15 -7.13 15.20
N GLN A 174 3.34 -6.63 15.54
CA GLN A 174 4.30 -7.35 16.38
C GLN A 174 3.73 -7.69 17.75
N GLN A 175 3.04 -6.73 18.41
CA GLN A 175 2.45 -6.94 19.74
C GLN A 175 1.32 -7.97 19.73
N SER A 176 0.57 -8.05 18.65
CA SER A 176 -0.63 -8.88 18.50
C SER A 176 -0.35 -10.19 17.79
N SER A 177 0.86 -10.39 17.26
CA SER A 177 1.24 -11.52 16.42
C SER A 177 0.29 -11.74 15.23
N VAL A 178 -0.08 -10.64 14.56
CA VAL A 178 -0.90 -10.60 13.34
C VAL A 178 -0.10 -9.90 12.27
N LEU A 179 0.04 -10.50 11.07
CA LEU A 179 0.85 -9.93 10.01
C LEU A 179 0.30 -8.59 9.51
N PHE A 180 1.20 -7.67 9.22
CA PHE A 180 0.93 -6.41 8.56
C PHE A 180 1.67 -6.35 7.21
N MET A 181 0.90 -6.34 6.12
CA MET A 181 1.41 -6.10 4.78
C MET A 181 1.33 -4.61 4.51
N CYS A 182 2.48 -3.95 4.63
CA CYS A 182 2.58 -2.51 4.46
C CYS A 182 2.41 -2.14 2.99
N CYS A 183 1.36 -1.43 2.65
CA CYS A 183 1.09 -0.97 1.31
C CYS A 183 1.95 0.26 0.96
N LEU A 184 1.35 1.37 0.61
CA LEU A 184 2.02 2.60 0.22
C LEU A 184 2.69 3.29 1.41
N THR A 185 3.97 3.00 1.67
CA THR A 185 4.80 3.63 2.69
C THR A 185 6.25 3.66 2.24
N HIS A 186 6.91 4.80 2.38
CA HIS A 186 8.16 5.05 1.67
C HIS A 186 9.33 5.53 2.58
N SER A 187 9.10 5.76 3.89
CA SER A 187 10.18 6.10 4.82
C SER A 187 11.23 4.97 4.90
N ASN A 188 12.48 5.36 5.01
CA ASN A 188 13.58 4.43 5.31
C ASN A 188 13.34 3.69 6.64
N ASP A 189 12.73 4.37 7.61
CA ASP A 189 12.54 3.83 8.97
C ASP A 189 11.61 2.62 9.00
N THR A 190 10.62 2.54 8.10
CA THR A 190 9.60 1.47 8.10
C THR A 190 10.22 0.06 8.10
N THR A 191 11.23 -0.17 7.28
CA THR A 191 12.01 -1.42 7.24
C THR A 191 13.48 -1.21 7.64
N GLY A 192 13.77 -0.07 8.28
CA GLY A 192 15.01 0.30 8.93
C GLY A 192 14.87 0.24 10.44
N GLY A 193 15.03 1.37 11.13
CA GLY A 193 15.01 1.46 12.59
C GLY A 193 13.71 1.01 13.27
N ASP A 194 12.57 1.09 12.56
CA ASP A 194 11.25 0.67 13.05
C ASP A 194 10.77 -0.68 12.49
N CYS A 195 11.65 -1.46 11.84
CA CYS A 195 11.29 -2.77 11.32
C CYS A 195 10.79 -3.73 12.41
N VAL A 196 9.91 -4.64 12.04
CA VAL A 196 9.40 -5.67 12.93
C VAL A 196 9.22 -7.00 12.20
N ARG A 197 9.25 -8.13 12.93
CA ARG A 197 9.08 -9.48 12.36
C ARG A 197 7.73 -9.68 11.68
N TYR A 198 6.69 -9.01 12.14
CA TYR A 198 5.32 -9.13 11.64
C TYR A 198 4.95 -8.07 10.60
N GLY A 199 5.90 -7.26 10.13
CA GLY A 199 5.72 -6.23 9.11
C GLY A 199 6.51 -6.52 7.84
N PHE A 200 5.89 -6.35 6.66
CA PHE A 200 6.49 -6.55 5.34
C PHE A 200 6.17 -5.37 4.45
N ARG A 201 7.12 -4.94 3.60
CA ARG A 201 6.90 -3.83 2.67
C ARG A 201 7.36 -4.18 1.26
N GLU A 202 6.46 -4.10 0.30
CA GLU A 202 6.77 -4.24 -1.13
C GLU A 202 7.29 -2.93 -1.74
N MET A 203 6.70 -1.78 -1.37
CA MET A 203 7.12 -0.47 -1.87
C MET A 203 8.60 -0.22 -1.61
N PHE A 204 9.33 0.29 -2.60
CA PHE A 204 10.70 0.77 -2.41
C PHE A 204 10.76 1.97 -1.43
N ASN A 205 11.92 2.32 -0.93
CA ASN A 205 12.08 3.37 0.08
C ASN A 205 12.76 4.63 -0.44
N ALA A 206 12.80 5.66 0.38
CA ALA A 206 13.39 6.96 0.05
C ALA A 206 14.88 6.89 -0.32
N TYR A 207 15.64 5.94 0.28
CA TYR A 207 17.03 5.71 -0.07
C TYR A 207 17.18 5.21 -1.51
N MET A 208 16.33 4.25 -1.91
CA MET A 208 16.32 3.72 -3.28
C MET A 208 15.83 4.77 -4.29
N THR A 209 14.92 5.69 -3.90
CA THR A 209 14.55 6.86 -4.73
C THR A 209 15.77 7.72 -5.06
N GLY A 210 16.58 8.06 -4.05
CA GLY A 210 17.79 8.85 -4.26
C GLY A 210 18.78 8.16 -5.21
N GLN A 211 18.96 6.83 -5.05
CA GLN A 211 19.80 6.03 -5.96
C GLN A 211 19.29 6.06 -7.39
N ALA A 212 17.98 5.96 -7.61
CA ALA A 212 17.39 5.93 -8.94
C ALA A 212 17.44 7.31 -9.63
N LEU A 213 17.10 8.38 -8.90
CA LEU A 213 16.97 9.73 -9.47
C LEU A 213 18.31 10.41 -9.72
N ALA A 214 19.25 10.33 -8.78
CA ALA A 214 20.46 11.14 -8.84
C ALA A 214 21.26 10.96 -10.16
N PRO A 215 21.54 9.75 -10.66
CA PRO A 215 22.29 9.60 -11.90
C PRO A 215 21.52 10.15 -13.12
N ILE A 216 20.20 9.99 -13.18
CA ILE A 216 19.39 10.40 -14.33
C ILE A 216 19.21 11.91 -14.36
N VAL A 217 18.87 12.51 -13.23
CA VAL A 217 18.62 13.95 -13.12
C VAL A 217 19.92 14.76 -13.28
N THR A 218 21.04 14.24 -12.78
CA THR A 218 22.34 14.92 -12.96
C THR A 218 22.89 14.77 -14.38
N GLU A 219 22.56 13.68 -15.10
CA GLU A 219 22.87 13.57 -16.54
C GLU A 219 22.08 14.58 -17.36
N GLU A 220 20.80 14.82 -17.03
CA GLU A 220 19.91 15.74 -17.76
C GLU A 220 20.26 17.20 -17.47
N TYR A 221 20.40 17.57 -16.19
CA TYR A 221 20.57 18.98 -15.81
C TYR A 221 22.03 19.44 -15.69
N GLY A 222 22.98 18.51 -15.53
CA GLY A 222 24.40 18.78 -15.44
C GLY A 222 24.97 18.66 -14.01
N GLU A 223 26.27 18.95 -13.92
CA GLU A 223 27.06 18.87 -12.68
C GLU A 223 27.11 20.23 -11.97
N ASP A 224 27.47 20.22 -10.66
CA ASP A 224 27.75 21.42 -9.86
C ASP A 224 26.55 22.37 -9.65
N LEU A 225 25.29 21.85 -9.62
CA LEU A 225 24.08 22.63 -9.35
C LEU A 225 23.83 22.79 -7.83
N GLU A 226 23.09 23.84 -7.48
CA GLU A 226 22.59 24.08 -6.14
C GLU A 226 21.11 23.72 -6.05
N PHE A 227 20.69 23.00 -4.98
CA PHE A 227 19.31 22.60 -4.80
C PHE A 227 18.73 23.05 -3.46
N TYR A 228 17.40 23.23 -3.45
CA TYR A 228 16.59 23.57 -2.29
C TYR A 228 15.53 22.51 -2.10
N GLN A 229 15.22 22.15 -0.85
CA GLN A 229 14.21 21.13 -0.56
C GLN A 229 13.07 21.67 0.27
N LEU A 230 11.84 21.38 -0.15
CA LEU A 230 10.65 21.41 0.70
C LEU A 230 10.23 19.98 0.99
N TYR A 231 9.95 19.67 2.26
CA TYR A 231 9.57 18.31 2.64
C TYR A 231 8.46 18.28 3.70
N ALA A 232 7.60 17.26 3.63
CA ALA A 232 6.54 17.06 4.60
C ALA A 232 7.13 16.72 5.98
N ASP A 233 6.69 17.40 7.05
CA ASP A 233 7.27 17.31 8.41
C ASP A 233 6.78 16.03 9.14
N TYR A 234 7.17 14.88 8.63
CA TYR A 234 7.02 13.57 9.28
C TYR A 234 8.08 12.58 8.76
N THR A 235 8.14 11.36 9.32
CA THR A 235 9.24 10.41 9.07
C THR A 235 9.59 10.20 7.60
N TRP A 236 8.59 10.08 6.68
CA TRP A 236 8.91 9.93 5.26
C TRP A 236 9.60 11.18 4.69
N GLY A 237 9.01 12.36 4.88
CA GLY A 237 9.58 13.58 4.32
C GLY A 237 11.00 13.83 4.82
N GLN A 238 11.27 13.52 6.10
CA GLN A 238 12.59 13.63 6.71
C GLN A 238 13.58 12.65 6.06
N THR A 239 13.22 11.36 5.95
CA THR A 239 14.12 10.36 5.34
C THR A 239 14.26 10.55 3.82
N GLN A 240 13.24 11.10 3.15
CA GLN A 240 13.32 11.45 1.73
C GLN A 240 14.28 12.63 1.51
N GLN A 241 14.15 13.70 2.28
CA GLN A 241 15.05 14.85 2.24
C GLN A 241 16.51 14.42 2.49
N GLU A 242 16.75 13.59 3.50
CA GLU A 242 18.09 13.08 3.80
C GLU A 242 18.66 12.24 2.66
N SER A 243 17.85 11.37 2.06
CA SER A 243 18.26 10.52 0.93
C SER A 243 18.56 11.35 -0.30
N MET A 244 17.71 12.32 -0.66
CA MET A 244 17.96 13.22 -1.78
C MET A 244 19.27 14.00 -1.57
N ARG A 245 19.46 14.59 -0.37
CA ARG A 245 20.71 15.27 -0.05
C ARG A 245 21.92 14.35 -0.24
N GLN A 246 21.89 13.14 0.34
CA GLN A 246 22.99 12.21 0.26
C GLN A 246 23.39 11.93 -1.21
N PHE A 247 22.46 11.46 -2.02
CA PHE A 247 22.80 10.99 -3.38
C PHE A 247 23.11 12.14 -4.35
N PHE A 248 22.48 13.29 -4.21
CA PHE A 248 22.80 14.45 -5.06
C PHE A 248 24.10 15.13 -4.64
N GLU A 249 24.46 15.16 -3.34
CA GLU A 249 25.79 15.61 -2.91
C GLU A 249 26.90 14.63 -3.36
N GLU A 250 26.65 13.31 -3.33
CA GLU A 250 27.56 12.31 -3.89
C GLU A 250 27.72 12.48 -5.41
N ALA A 251 26.69 12.95 -6.11
CA ALA A 251 26.73 13.27 -7.53
C ALA A 251 27.35 14.66 -7.84
N GLY A 252 27.75 15.43 -6.83
CA GLY A 252 28.47 16.70 -6.97
C GLY A 252 27.62 17.96 -6.86
N TRP A 253 26.32 17.83 -6.56
CA TRP A 253 25.45 18.99 -6.26
C TRP A 253 25.62 19.48 -4.83
N SER A 254 25.00 20.61 -4.48
CA SER A 254 25.09 21.19 -3.13
C SER A 254 23.72 21.63 -2.63
N GLU A 255 23.33 21.18 -1.42
CA GLU A 255 22.11 21.67 -0.78
C GLU A 255 22.29 23.11 -0.27
N VAL A 256 21.38 24.01 -0.66
CA VAL A 256 21.34 25.39 -0.16
C VAL A 256 20.63 25.42 1.19
N ASP A 257 19.43 24.84 1.25
CA ASP A 257 18.63 24.69 2.48
C ASP A 257 17.55 23.62 2.28
N SER A 258 16.97 23.19 3.41
CA SER A 258 15.82 22.26 3.43
C SER A 258 14.82 22.68 4.49
N VAL A 259 13.54 22.83 4.11
CA VAL A 259 12.50 23.41 4.96
C VAL A 259 11.33 22.45 5.12
N PRO A 260 10.98 22.09 6.39
CA PRO A 260 9.81 21.27 6.66
C PRO A 260 8.52 22.04 6.45
N THR A 261 7.51 21.39 5.90
CA THR A 261 6.15 21.90 5.76
C THR A 261 5.19 21.00 6.54
N PRO A 262 4.23 21.56 7.30
CA PRO A 262 3.24 20.76 8.01
C PRO A 262 2.42 19.88 7.04
N LEU A 263 2.16 18.63 7.40
CA LEU A 263 1.29 17.74 6.64
C LEU A 263 -0.13 18.34 6.54
N GLY A 264 -0.71 18.35 5.34
CA GLY A 264 -2.00 18.98 5.06
C GLY A 264 -1.91 20.49 4.84
N THR A 265 -0.78 20.98 4.33
CA THR A 265 -0.60 22.40 3.96
C THR A 265 -1.39 22.73 2.70
N ASP A 266 -2.30 23.70 2.78
CA ASP A 266 -3.08 24.17 1.62
C ASP A 266 -2.39 25.29 0.83
N ASP A 267 -1.54 26.09 1.47
CA ASP A 267 -0.88 27.26 0.88
C ASP A 267 0.65 27.18 1.02
N TYR A 268 1.31 26.92 -0.07
CA TYR A 268 2.76 26.81 -0.19
C TYR A 268 3.45 28.11 -0.61
N SER A 269 2.70 29.21 -0.84
CA SER A 269 3.23 30.44 -1.46
C SER A 269 4.47 31.00 -0.72
N THR A 270 4.48 30.96 0.60
CA THR A 270 5.62 31.47 1.39
C THR A 270 6.84 30.58 1.26
N PHE A 271 6.66 29.25 1.33
CA PHE A 271 7.74 28.27 1.21
C PHE A 271 8.36 28.31 -0.20
N LEU A 272 7.53 28.39 -1.23
CA LEU A 272 7.95 28.51 -2.62
C LEU A 272 8.71 29.82 -2.88
N GLN A 273 8.27 30.93 -2.30
CA GLN A 273 9.01 32.20 -2.42
C GLN A 273 10.38 32.14 -1.74
N GLU A 274 10.51 31.45 -0.59
CA GLU A 274 11.80 31.25 0.08
C GLU A 274 12.73 30.39 -0.78
N ALA A 275 12.22 29.37 -1.49
CA ALA A 275 12.98 28.59 -2.43
C ALA A 275 13.52 29.44 -3.58
N VAL A 276 12.69 30.30 -4.20
CA VAL A 276 13.13 31.22 -5.27
C VAL A 276 14.17 32.22 -4.74
N ASP A 277 13.95 32.79 -3.55
CA ASP A 277 14.87 33.77 -2.96
C ASP A 277 16.23 33.15 -2.57
N SER A 278 16.32 31.83 -2.44
CA SER A 278 17.56 31.09 -2.18
C SER A 278 18.53 31.15 -3.36
N GLY A 279 18.01 31.27 -4.58
CA GLY A 279 18.78 31.27 -5.82
C GLY A 279 19.29 29.90 -6.25
N ALA A 280 18.74 28.81 -5.68
CA ALA A 280 19.05 27.45 -6.09
C ALA A 280 18.59 27.18 -7.53
N ASP A 281 19.26 26.25 -8.22
CA ASP A 281 18.95 25.86 -9.58
C ASP A 281 17.79 24.85 -9.65
N VAL A 282 17.63 24.02 -8.59
CA VAL A 282 16.66 22.91 -8.53
C VAL A 282 15.86 22.95 -7.24
N LEU A 283 14.55 22.73 -7.35
CA LEU A 283 13.63 22.58 -6.24
C LEU A 283 13.16 21.12 -6.13
N PHE A 284 13.47 20.46 -5.00
CA PHE A 284 12.86 19.17 -4.65
C PHE A 284 11.58 19.42 -3.83
N LEU A 285 10.47 18.88 -4.31
CA LEU A 285 9.19 18.86 -3.61
C LEU A 285 8.97 17.45 -3.04
N ASN A 286 9.46 17.22 -1.81
CA ASN A 286 9.29 15.96 -1.09
C ASN A 286 7.91 15.93 -0.40
N HIS A 287 6.86 16.04 -1.22
CA HIS A 287 5.46 16.03 -0.83
C HIS A 287 4.72 14.91 -1.54
N TYR A 288 3.61 14.43 -0.98
CA TYR A 288 2.82 13.35 -1.55
C TYR A 288 1.32 13.60 -1.34
N GLY A 289 0.47 12.92 -2.14
CA GLY A 289 -0.98 13.07 -2.07
C GLY A 289 -1.43 14.50 -2.35
N LEU A 290 -2.38 15.00 -1.57
CA LEU A 290 -2.88 16.38 -1.72
C LEU A 290 -1.80 17.44 -1.50
N ASP A 291 -0.86 17.20 -0.58
CA ASP A 291 0.28 18.10 -0.36
C ASP A 291 1.17 18.19 -1.61
N GLY A 292 1.39 17.06 -2.28
CA GLY A 292 2.12 17.00 -3.55
C GLY A 292 1.39 17.73 -4.67
N SER A 293 0.11 17.43 -4.88
CA SER A 293 -0.72 18.14 -5.87
C SER A 293 -0.73 19.65 -5.64
N ASN A 294 -0.89 20.08 -4.38
CA ASN A 294 -0.94 21.50 -4.03
C ASN A 294 0.40 22.20 -4.24
N SER A 295 1.50 21.60 -3.81
CA SER A 295 2.83 22.22 -3.95
C SER A 295 3.27 22.31 -5.40
N VAL A 296 3.06 21.26 -6.21
CA VAL A 296 3.38 21.24 -7.64
C VAL A 296 2.52 22.27 -8.38
N SER A 297 1.19 22.25 -8.19
CA SER A 297 0.28 23.21 -8.86
C SER A 297 0.66 24.66 -8.55
N GLN A 298 0.94 24.95 -7.26
CA GLN A 298 1.28 26.32 -6.87
C GLN A 298 2.67 26.74 -7.38
N ALA A 299 3.63 25.81 -7.47
CA ALA A 299 4.94 26.10 -8.07
C ALA A 299 4.80 26.46 -9.55
N ILE A 300 3.99 25.70 -10.31
CA ILE A 300 3.72 25.95 -11.72
C ILE A 300 2.95 27.27 -11.90
N ASP A 301 1.86 27.49 -11.12
CA ASP A 301 1.03 28.70 -11.20
C ASP A 301 1.83 29.99 -10.90
N GLN A 302 2.86 29.90 -10.06
CA GLN A 302 3.78 31.00 -9.76
C GLN A 302 4.91 31.17 -10.77
N GLY A 303 5.01 30.25 -11.76
CA GLY A 303 6.03 30.29 -12.79
C GLY A 303 7.43 29.88 -12.30
N ILE A 304 7.52 29.15 -11.18
CA ILE A 304 8.81 28.73 -10.61
C ILE A 304 9.57 27.82 -11.57
N ASN A 305 8.85 26.98 -12.30
CA ASN A 305 9.42 26.12 -13.36
C ASN A 305 10.01 26.89 -14.56
N GLU A 306 9.87 28.21 -14.62
CA GLU A 306 10.58 29.05 -15.60
C GLU A 306 11.99 29.47 -15.11
N ASP A 307 12.21 29.44 -13.78
CA ASP A 307 13.44 29.91 -13.13
C ASP A 307 14.24 28.79 -12.44
N MET A 308 13.60 27.69 -12.04
CA MET A 308 14.18 26.53 -11.34
C MET A 308 13.65 25.24 -11.95
N GLU A 309 14.50 24.22 -12.02
CA GLU A 309 14.04 22.87 -12.33
C GLU A 309 13.28 22.28 -11.13
N ILE A 310 12.17 21.54 -11.37
CA ILE A 310 11.37 20.93 -10.32
C ILE A 310 11.52 19.41 -10.39
N VAL A 311 11.76 18.78 -9.24
CA VAL A 311 11.81 17.34 -9.07
C VAL A 311 10.84 16.94 -7.95
N VAL A 312 10.00 15.95 -8.22
CA VAL A 312 9.05 15.38 -7.27
C VAL A 312 9.48 13.93 -6.98
N PRO A 313 10.28 13.68 -5.94
CA PRO A 313 10.98 12.40 -5.75
C PRO A 313 10.07 11.18 -5.75
N LEU A 314 8.86 11.29 -5.17
CA LEU A 314 7.82 10.27 -5.28
C LEU A 314 6.59 10.88 -5.95
N TYR A 315 6.24 10.39 -7.14
CA TYR A 315 5.24 11.02 -7.99
C TYR A 315 4.26 9.99 -8.54
N ASN A 316 3.00 10.10 -8.20
CA ASN A 316 1.95 9.20 -8.66
C ASN A 316 0.94 9.87 -9.59
N VAL A 317 0.12 9.06 -10.27
CA VAL A 317 -0.94 9.53 -11.19
C VAL A 317 -1.94 10.47 -10.52
N PRO A 318 -2.48 10.20 -9.32
CA PRO A 318 -3.36 11.15 -8.62
C PRO A 318 -2.74 12.52 -8.41
N MET A 319 -1.47 12.60 -8.05
CA MET A 319 -0.76 13.88 -7.90
C MET A 319 -0.60 14.61 -9.22
N ALA A 320 -0.21 13.91 -10.28
CA ALA A 320 -0.06 14.47 -11.62
C ALA A 320 -1.41 14.98 -12.17
N ALA A 321 -2.48 14.23 -11.97
CA ALA A 321 -3.84 14.64 -12.34
C ALA A 321 -4.33 15.86 -11.54
N GLY A 322 -3.94 15.96 -10.28
CA GLY A 322 -4.25 17.08 -9.39
C GLY A 322 -3.46 18.36 -9.71
N ALA A 323 -2.34 18.28 -10.43
CA ALA A 323 -1.56 19.44 -10.82
C ALA A 323 -2.30 20.25 -11.90
N SER A 324 -2.54 21.52 -11.66
CA SER A 324 -3.40 22.37 -12.50
C SER A 324 -2.75 22.90 -13.78
N GLY A 325 -1.48 22.63 -14.01
CA GLY A 325 -0.70 23.16 -15.12
C GLY A 325 0.12 22.11 -15.84
N SER A 326 1.10 22.59 -16.62
CA SER A 326 2.05 21.71 -17.29
C SER A 326 3.05 21.13 -16.31
N ILE A 327 3.12 19.80 -16.24
CA ILE A 327 4.14 19.06 -15.50
C ILE A 327 5.32 18.67 -16.40
N GLU A 328 5.39 19.24 -17.61
CA GLU A 328 6.43 18.94 -18.58
C GLU A 328 7.82 19.10 -17.96
N GLY A 329 8.64 18.06 -18.10
CA GLY A 329 10.01 18.06 -17.62
C GLY A 329 10.19 17.72 -16.14
N ILE A 330 9.14 17.67 -15.32
CA ILE A 330 9.24 17.29 -13.89
C ILE A 330 9.65 15.82 -13.78
N PHE A 331 10.80 15.57 -13.14
CA PHE A 331 11.26 14.21 -12.83
C PHE A 331 10.70 13.70 -11.50
N GLY A 332 10.51 12.39 -11.43
CA GLY A 332 10.14 11.70 -10.20
C GLY A 332 10.36 10.20 -10.29
N THR A 333 9.97 9.46 -9.24
CA THR A 333 9.90 7.99 -9.26
C THR A 333 8.48 7.53 -9.02
N ASP A 334 8.13 6.39 -9.62
CA ASP A 334 6.91 5.64 -9.32
C ASP A 334 7.24 4.15 -9.18
N ASP A 335 6.40 3.40 -8.50
CA ASP A 335 6.61 1.97 -8.30
C ASP A 335 6.07 1.12 -9.45
N TRP A 336 5.13 1.66 -10.23
CA TRP A 336 4.49 0.98 -11.35
C TRP A 336 3.71 1.98 -12.20
N ASP A 337 3.52 1.64 -13.47
CA ASP A 337 2.71 2.42 -14.42
C ASP A 337 1.72 1.49 -15.15
N ALA A 338 0.46 1.90 -15.23
CA ALA A 338 -0.61 1.14 -15.89
C ALA A 338 -0.37 0.92 -17.40
N ASN A 339 0.53 1.70 -18.01
CA ASN A 339 0.87 1.61 -19.42
C ASN A 339 2.08 0.68 -19.72
N LEU A 340 2.60 -0.04 -18.72
CA LEU A 340 3.67 -1.02 -18.91
C LEU A 340 3.17 -2.20 -19.77
N ASP A 341 3.95 -2.54 -20.81
CA ASP A 341 3.60 -3.61 -21.76
C ASP A 341 4.08 -4.98 -21.26
N ASN A 342 3.36 -5.52 -20.26
CA ASN A 342 3.56 -6.88 -19.76
C ASN A 342 2.24 -7.51 -19.31
N GLU A 343 2.22 -8.86 -19.23
CA GLU A 343 1.01 -9.64 -18.96
C GLU A 343 0.38 -9.35 -17.59
N ALA A 344 1.20 -9.17 -16.54
CA ALA A 344 0.70 -8.92 -15.20
C ALA A 344 0.06 -7.53 -15.08
N THR A 345 0.70 -6.51 -15.67
CA THR A 345 0.12 -5.16 -15.76
C THR A 345 -1.22 -5.19 -16.47
N GLN A 346 -1.28 -5.79 -17.68
CA GLN A 346 -2.51 -5.87 -18.47
C GLN A 346 -3.63 -6.62 -17.73
N ALA A 347 -3.31 -7.75 -17.10
CA ALA A 347 -4.31 -8.53 -16.37
C ALA A 347 -4.91 -7.76 -15.18
N PHE A 348 -4.10 -6.96 -14.47
CA PHE A 348 -4.59 -6.13 -13.37
C PHE A 348 -5.39 -4.93 -13.87
N VAL A 349 -4.89 -4.21 -14.88
CA VAL A 349 -5.58 -3.04 -15.47
C VAL A 349 -6.93 -3.46 -16.04
N ASP A 350 -6.98 -4.52 -16.87
CA ASP A 350 -8.21 -5.01 -17.48
C ASP A 350 -9.26 -5.37 -16.42
N ALA A 351 -8.85 -6.08 -15.35
CA ALA A 351 -9.76 -6.48 -14.28
C ALA A 351 -10.27 -5.27 -13.46
N PHE A 352 -9.38 -4.33 -13.16
CA PHE A 352 -9.75 -3.13 -12.40
C PHE A 352 -10.68 -2.21 -13.21
N GLU A 353 -10.40 -2.02 -14.51
CA GLU A 353 -11.26 -1.24 -15.42
C GLU A 353 -12.61 -1.91 -15.64
N GLU A 354 -12.67 -3.24 -15.73
CA GLU A 354 -13.95 -3.96 -15.86
C GLU A 354 -14.84 -3.74 -14.64
N GLU A 355 -14.28 -3.74 -13.43
CA GLU A 355 -15.05 -3.62 -12.20
C GLU A 355 -15.37 -2.16 -11.85
N TYR A 356 -14.41 -1.23 -12.01
CA TYR A 356 -14.53 0.14 -11.51
C TYR A 356 -14.67 1.21 -12.61
N GLY A 357 -14.37 0.88 -13.87
CA GLY A 357 -14.48 1.80 -15.00
C GLY A 357 -13.46 2.93 -15.01
N SER A 358 -12.32 2.73 -14.34
CA SER A 358 -11.20 3.67 -14.28
C SER A 358 -9.87 2.92 -14.28
N THR A 359 -8.84 3.51 -14.84
CA THR A 359 -7.48 2.94 -14.79
C THR A 359 -6.94 2.96 -13.35
N PRO A 360 -6.33 1.86 -12.85
CA PRO A 360 -5.77 1.82 -11.50
C PRO A 360 -4.50 2.68 -11.39
N SER A 361 -4.28 3.24 -10.20
CA SER A 361 -3.02 3.91 -9.84
C SER A 361 -1.99 2.92 -9.26
N SER A 362 -0.74 3.37 -9.11
CA SER A 362 0.31 2.61 -8.44
C SER A 362 -0.05 2.22 -6.98
N PRO A 363 -0.67 3.09 -6.13
CA PRO A 363 -1.23 2.67 -4.85
C PRO A 363 -2.21 1.49 -4.93
N ALA A 364 -3.08 1.47 -5.94
CA ALA A 364 -3.99 0.35 -6.17
C ALA A 364 -3.22 -0.95 -6.47
N ARG A 365 -2.20 -0.87 -7.32
CA ARG A 365 -1.35 -2.04 -7.63
C ARG A 365 -0.66 -2.59 -6.38
N LEU A 366 -0.11 -1.73 -5.52
CA LEU A 366 0.54 -2.15 -4.26
C LEU A 366 -0.44 -2.83 -3.30
N ALA A 367 -1.66 -2.32 -3.19
CA ALA A 367 -2.71 -2.92 -2.37
C ALA A 367 -3.09 -4.33 -2.86
N TYR A 368 -3.28 -4.46 -4.18
CA TYR A 368 -3.57 -5.74 -4.82
C TYR A 368 -2.42 -6.74 -4.62
N SER A 369 -1.19 -6.33 -4.90
CA SER A 369 0.01 -7.15 -4.78
C SER A 369 0.26 -7.61 -3.34
N SER A 370 0.17 -6.72 -2.37
CA SER A 370 0.36 -7.06 -0.95
C SER A 370 -0.59 -8.18 -0.50
N THR A 371 -1.84 -8.16 -0.99
CA THR A 371 -2.83 -9.19 -0.69
C THR A 371 -2.49 -10.51 -1.36
N MET A 372 -2.06 -10.49 -2.64
CA MET A 372 -1.65 -11.68 -3.38
C MET A 372 -0.40 -12.32 -2.79
N LEU A 373 0.60 -11.51 -2.39
CA LEU A 373 1.82 -12.00 -1.74
C LEU A 373 1.53 -12.73 -0.44
N TYR A 374 0.67 -12.16 0.40
CA TYR A 374 0.23 -12.80 1.63
C TYR A 374 -0.50 -14.12 1.35
N ALA A 375 -1.47 -14.12 0.44
CA ALA A 375 -2.24 -15.31 0.10
C ALA A 375 -1.35 -16.43 -0.46
N ALA A 376 -0.42 -16.11 -1.36
CA ALA A 376 0.55 -17.06 -1.90
C ALA A 376 1.47 -17.63 -0.81
N ALA A 377 1.89 -16.81 0.16
CA ALA A 377 2.68 -17.29 1.29
C ALA A 377 1.88 -18.26 2.19
N VAL A 378 0.60 -17.99 2.43
CA VAL A 378 -0.30 -18.90 3.16
C VAL A 378 -0.47 -20.23 2.43
N GLU A 379 -0.63 -20.22 1.10
CA GLU A 379 -0.74 -21.45 0.28
C GLU A 379 0.55 -22.28 0.35
N ARG A 380 1.72 -21.65 0.24
CA ARG A 380 3.02 -22.34 0.36
C ARG A 380 3.25 -22.89 1.76
N ALA A 381 2.90 -22.13 2.80
CA ALA A 381 2.96 -22.57 4.19
C ALA A 381 1.96 -23.71 4.50
N GLY A 382 0.88 -23.82 3.74
CA GLY A 382 -0.24 -24.73 4.01
C GLY A 382 -0.99 -24.41 5.31
N THR A 383 -0.84 -23.19 5.83
CA THR A 383 -1.41 -22.75 7.11
C THR A 383 -1.49 -21.22 7.18
N PHE A 384 -2.43 -20.70 7.99
CA PHE A 384 -2.46 -19.29 8.40
C PHE A 384 -1.65 -19.02 9.69
N TYR A 385 -0.89 -19.98 10.19
CA TYR A 385 -0.05 -19.78 11.38
C TYR A 385 1.03 -18.73 11.10
N PRO A 386 1.02 -17.57 11.80
CA PRO A 386 1.84 -16.43 11.38
C PRO A 386 3.33 -16.71 11.20
N PRO A 387 4.03 -17.44 12.11
CA PRO A 387 5.46 -17.71 11.92
C PRO A 387 5.80 -18.52 10.67
N GLU A 388 4.93 -19.45 10.24
CA GLU A 388 5.16 -20.22 9.01
C GLU A 388 4.92 -19.34 7.77
N VAL A 389 3.89 -18.49 7.79
CA VAL A 389 3.63 -17.52 6.70
C VAL A 389 4.79 -16.53 6.56
N ILE A 390 5.34 -16.04 7.69
CA ILE A 390 6.52 -15.16 7.70
C ILE A 390 7.70 -15.84 7.03
N ARG A 391 8.00 -17.13 7.36
CA ARG A 391 9.11 -17.89 6.76
C ARG A 391 8.96 -18.10 5.26
N GLU A 392 7.71 -18.18 4.75
CA GLU A 392 7.43 -18.28 3.33
C GLU A 392 7.51 -16.93 2.59
N LEU A 393 7.38 -15.83 3.30
CA LEU A 393 7.62 -14.48 2.74
C LEU A 393 9.12 -14.14 2.71
N GLU A 394 9.88 -14.55 3.72
CA GLU A 394 11.31 -14.29 3.84
C GLU A 394 12.12 -15.00 2.73
N GLY A 395 12.79 -14.22 1.90
CA GLY A 395 13.57 -14.73 0.77
C GLY A 395 12.72 -15.13 -0.45
N TYR A 396 11.41 -14.86 -0.45
CA TYR A 396 10.55 -15.16 -1.59
C TYR A 396 10.87 -14.25 -2.78
N GLU A 397 11.06 -14.87 -3.93
CA GLU A 397 11.29 -14.21 -5.21
C GLU A 397 10.05 -14.37 -6.11
N TRP A 398 9.60 -13.29 -6.75
CA TRP A 398 8.50 -13.33 -7.71
C TRP A 398 8.73 -12.35 -8.87
N ASN A 399 8.03 -12.57 -9.98
CA ASN A 399 8.11 -11.73 -11.17
C ASN A 399 6.75 -11.41 -11.79
N ASN A 400 5.67 -11.72 -11.08
CA ASN A 400 4.29 -11.58 -11.57
C ASN A 400 3.63 -10.28 -11.06
N GLY A 401 4.41 -9.35 -10.53
CA GLY A 401 3.94 -8.06 -10.01
C GLY A 401 3.90 -6.93 -11.04
N GLY A 402 4.28 -7.19 -12.29
CA GLY A 402 4.23 -6.19 -13.37
C GLY A 402 5.40 -5.21 -13.43
N ILE A 403 6.43 -5.37 -12.57
CA ILE A 403 7.59 -4.45 -12.52
C ILE A 403 8.94 -5.17 -12.75
N GLY A 404 8.96 -6.46 -12.91
CA GLY A 404 10.16 -7.26 -13.04
C GLY A 404 10.34 -8.28 -11.91
N GLU A 405 11.58 -8.68 -11.67
CA GLU A 405 11.91 -9.58 -10.57
C GLU A 405 11.93 -8.80 -9.25
N GLU A 406 11.27 -9.34 -8.25
CA GLU A 406 11.21 -8.79 -6.90
C GLU A 406 11.62 -9.86 -5.88
N ILE A 407 12.26 -9.47 -4.78
CA ILE A 407 12.61 -10.35 -3.67
C ILE A 407 12.25 -9.71 -2.34
N MET A 408 11.53 -10.43 -1.49
CA MET A 408 11.30 -10.03 -0.10
C MET A 408 12.48 -10.47 0.75
N ARG A 409 13.29 -9.54 1.25
CA ARG A 409 14.49 -9.88 2.00
C ARG A 409 14.18 -10.41 3.40
N GLU A 410 14.99 -11.37 3.86
CA GLU A 410 14.90 -11.95 5.21
C GLU A 410 15.35 -10.99 6.32
N CYS A 411 16.24 -10.05 6.00
CA CYS A 411 16.95 -9.27 7.02
C CYS A 411 16.18 -8.05 7.51
N ASP A 412 15.28 -7.50 6.68
CA ASP A 412 14.55 -6.26 7.00
C ASP A 412 13.11 -6.24 6.49
N HIS A 413 12.66 -7.31 5.82
CA HIS A 413 11.34 -7.44 5.21
C HIS A 413 11.02 -6.33 4.19
N GLN A 414 12.07 -5.81 3.54
CA GLN A 414 11.97 -4.91 2.40
C GLN A 414 12.02 -5.69 1.11
N SER A 415 11.06 -5.46 0.22
CA SER A 415 11.19 -5.92 -1.16
C SER A 415 12.26 -5.12 -1.90
N MET A 416 13.19 -5.83 -2.52
CA MET A 416 14.09 -5.25 -3.52
C MET A 416 13.49 -5.46 -4.90
N ARG A 417 13.46 -4.41 -5.68
CA ARG A 417 12.73 -4.34 -6.96
C ARG A 417 13.26 -3.23 -7.85
N ASP A 418 12.85 -3.26 -9.09
CA ASP A 418 13.08 -2.16 -10.01
C ASP A 418 12.23 -0.93 -9.65
N ILE A 419 12.70 0.25 -10.04
CA ILE A 419 12.07 1.55 -9.80
C ILE A 419 11.94 2.29 -11.13
N LEU A 420 10.77 2.83 -11.40
CA LEU A 420 10.56 3.68 -12.56
C LEU A 420 11.01 5.10 -12.26
N VAL A 421 11.88 5.64 -13.11
CA VAL A 421 12.14 7.08 -13.20
C VAL A 421 11.25 7.63 -14.29
N VAL A 422 10.44 8.60 -13.94
CA VAL A 422 9.42 9.19 -14.82
C VAL A 422 9.72 10.65 -15.09
N ARG A 423 9.27 11.14 -16.24
CA ARG A 423 9.33 12.56 -16.62
C ARG A 423 7.98 13.01 -17.14
N GLY A 424 7.45 14.09 -16.57
CA GLY A 424 6.18 14.69 -16.94
C GLY A 424 6.11 15.09 -18.41
N LEU A 425 4.95 14.82 -19.04
CA LEU A 425 4.65 15.18 -20.42
C LEU A 425 4.03 16.57 -20.52
N ALA A 426 4.19 17.22 -21.68
CA ALA A 426 3.42 18.39 -22.04
C ALA A 426 1.91 18.08 -22.01
N GLU A 427 1.07 19.08 -21.70
CA GLU A 427 -0.38 18.90 -21.56
C GLU A 427 -1.05 18.25 -22.79
N GLU A 428 -0.58 18.61 -24.00
CA GLU A 428 -1.10 18.05 -25.25
C GLU A 428 -0.72 16.58 -25.52
N ASP A 429 0.27 16.05 -24.81
CA ASP A 429 0.75 14.66 -24.93
C ASP A 429 0.26 13.76 -23.78
N GLN A 430 -0.45 14.35 -22.80
CA GLN A 430 -1.08 13.60 -21.70
C GLN A 430 -2.35 12.92 -22.15
N ASP A 431 -2.66 11.77 -21.57
CA ASP A 431 -3.92 11.04 -21.76
C ASP A 431 -4.53 10.67 -20.39
N PRO A 432 -5.38 11.52 -19.84
CA PRO A 432 -6.03 11.27 -18.56
C PRO A 432 -6.92 10.02 -18.53
N ASP A 433 -7.46 9.60 -19.69
CA ASP A 433 -8.34 8.43 -19.78
C ASP A 433 -7.56 7.10 -19.54
N THR A 434 -6.25 7.11 -19.80
CA THR A 434 -5.35 5.97 -19.55
C THR A 434 -4.37 6.21 -18.39
N GLY A 435 -4.51 7.32 -17.68
CA GLY A 435 -3.60 7.72 -16.59
C GLY A 435 -2.19 8.10 -17.07
N ARG A 436 -2.01 8.37 -18.38
CA ARG A 436 -0.71 8.70 -18.95
C ARG A 436 -0.40 10.19 -18.78
N TYR A 437 0.37 10.54 -17.75
CA TYR A 437 0.82 11.90 -17.46
C TYR A 437 2.31 12.11 -17.73
N TRP A 438 3.09 11.02 -17.83
CA TRP A 438 4.55 11.02 -18.00
C TRP A 438 5.02 9.95 -18.99
N GLU A 439 6.29 10.00 -19.29
CA GLU A 439 7.04 8.91 -19.91
C GLU A 439 7.95 8.26 -18.87
N VAL A 440 8.11 6.95 -18.94
CA VAL A 440 9.15 6.23 -18.20
C VAL A 440 10.46 6.44 -18.92
N VAL A 441 11.39 7.17 -18.31
CA VAL A 441 12.70 7.47 -18.92
C VAL A 441 13.76 6.43 -18.59
N GLU A 442 13.61 5.75 -17.42
CA GLU A 442 14.49 4.68 -16.99
C GLU A 442 13.72 3.72 -16.06
N GLN A 443 14.02 2.43 -16.15
CA GLN A 443 13.68 1.43 -15.15
C GLN A 443 14.97 1.06 -14.44
N SER A 444 15.23 1.71 -13.29
CA SER A 444 16.41 1.48 -12.48
C SER A 444 16.33 0.11 -11.83
N SER A 445 17.18 -0.82 -12.29
CA SER A 445 17.06 -2.22 -11.93
C SER A 445 17.80 -2.59 -10.64
N TYR A 446 17.19 -3.48 -9.87
CA TYR A 446 17.85 -4.20 -8.79
C TYR A 446 18.56 -5.46 -9.35
N PRO A 447 19.79 -5.82 -8.92
CA PRO A 447 20.65 -5.09 -7.96
C PRO A 447 21.63 -4.09 -8.61
N ASP A 448 21.56 -3.87 -9.93
CA ASP A 448 22.61 -3.18 -10.67
C ASP A 448 22.62 -1.66 -10.41
N SER A 449 21.47 -1.03 -10.24
CA SER A 449 21.32 0.42 -10.11
C SER A 449 20.76 0.85 -8.74
N VAL A 450 19.91 0.04 -8.12
CA VAL A 450 19.25 0.35 -6.84
C VAL A 450 19.37 -0.81 -5.87
N GLY A 451 19.27 -0.51 -4.58
CA GLY A 451 19.33 -1.50 -3.51
C GLY A 451 20.49 -1.26 -2.54
N TYR A 452 20.56 -2.07 -1.51
CA TYR A 452 21.58 -2.01 -0.45
C TYR A 452 21.70 -3.36 0.25
N GLU A 453 22.86 -3.62 0.87
CA GLU A 453 23.10 -4.86 1.62
C GLU A 453 22.42 -4.82 3.00
N CYS A 454 22.24 -5.98 3.62
CA CYS A 454 21.58 -6.11 4.93
C CYS A 454 22.32 -5.39 6.09
N ASP A 455 23.59 -5.08 5.92
CA ASP A 455 24.42 -4.37 6.91
C ASP A 455 24.72 -2.90 6.52
N SER A 456 24.00 -2.37 5.55
CA SER A 456 24.18 -1.03 5.02
C SER A 456 22.84 -0.33 4.74
N GLY A 457 22.90 0.98 4.46
CA GLY A 457 21.70 1.78 4.21
C GLY A 457 20.68 1.64 5.33
N PRO A 458 19.37 1.70 5.03
CA PRO A 458 18.33 1.59 6.04
C PRO A 458 18.32 0.27 6.83
N ALA A 459 18.74 -0.85 6.20
CA ALA A 459 18.73 -2.15 6.85
C ALA A 459 19.72 -2.28 8.01
N ALA A 460 20.77 -1.45 8.06
CA ALA A 460 21.78 -1.50 9.10
C ALA A 460 21.23 -1.25 10.52
N GLU A 461 20.07 -0.64 10.63
CA GLU A 461 19.41 -0.31 11.90
C GLU A 461 18.24 -1.26 12.23
N CYS A 462 17.93 -2.24 11.35
CA CYS A 462 16.81 -3.15 11.54
C CYS A 462 17.11 -4.27 12.53
N GLU A 463 16.23 -4.45 13.50
CA GLU A 463 16.19 -5.58 14.44
C GLU A 463 14.77 -6.19 14.45
N LEU A 464 14.49 -7.17 13.56
CA LEU A 464 13.15 -7.73 13.35
C LEU A 464 12.49 -8.35 14.59
N GLY A 465 13.26 -8.82 15.57
CA GLY A 465 12.72 -9.51 16.75
C GLY A 465 12.34 -10.97 16.50
N ASP A 466 11.61 -11.57 17.45
CA ASP A 466 11.28 -13.00 17.48
C ASP A 466 10.01 -13.31 16.66
N TYR A 467 9.88 -14.58 16.21
CA TYR A 467 8.66 -15.09 15.58
C TYR A 467 7.50 -15.29 16.58
N GLY A 468 7.80 -15.46 17.87
CA GLY A 468 6.80 -15.68 18.92
C GLY A 468 6.33 -17.13 19.06
N ASP A 469 7.02 -18.09 18.43
CA ASP A 469 6.72 -19.52 18.43
C ASP A 469 7.65 -20.37 19.30
N GLU A 470 8.53 -19.75 20.13
CA GLU A 470 9.46 -20.41 21.04
C GLU A 470 8.88 -20.68 22.44
#